data_c0f3c4f91595528618bdac26ca6e8ac0
#
_entry.id   c0f3c4f91595528618bdac26ca6e8ac0
#
_cell.length_a   1.000
_cell.length_b   1.000
_cell.length_c   1.000
_cell.angle_alpha   90.00
_cell.angle_beta   90.00
_cell.angle_gamma   90.00
#
_symmetry.space_group_name_H-M   'P 1'
#
loop_
_entity.id
_entity.type
_entity.pdbx_description
1 polymer ?
#
loop_
_entity_poly.entity_id
_entity_poly.type
_entity_poly.pdbx_seq_one_letter_code
_entity_poly.pdbx_strand_id
1 'polypeptide(L)'
;AQGTPDAVMQPALLEAVYHTPVLTQSNPTTGRPLVFALAPDDAPQVPPDAPTAFVIAGGGSGAAVYYALLAAGWRVCTGVLNLLDTDEEAARALRLEHITEQPFSPISDDAYRRARQLAQTADAIIIADAPFGRGNLRNLELARWAQEHGKPIFALESRPIETRDFTDGAACTLWRLLVQDGMAIAPDLPTLLEHLAPLTPNRAAASSTSATA
;
A
#
# COMPACT_ATOMS: atom_id res chain seq x y z
N ALA A 1 -17.43 17.83 19.75
CA ALA A 1 -18.01 18.77 18.81
C ALA A 1 -19.30 18.21 18.21
N GLN A 2 -20.25 19.07 17.88
CA GLN A 2 -21.48 18.72 17.17
C GLN A 2 -21.69 19.73 16.05
N GLY A 3 -22.15 19.27 14.89
CA GLY A 3 -22.38 20.13 13.73
C GLY A 3 -22.54 19.35 12.44
N THR A 4 -22.56 20.06 11.32
CA THR A 4 -22.49 19.44 10.00
C THR A 4 -21.16 18.73 9.79
N PRO A 5 -21.07 17.75 8.88
CA PRO A 5 -19.79 17.08 8.59
C PRO A 5 -18.65 18.07 8.32
N ASP A 6 -18.89 19.10 7.53
CA ASP A 6 -17.87 20.12 7.22
C ASP A 6 -17.42 20.93 8.45
N ALA A 7 -18.30 21.14 9.41
CA ALA A 7 -17.99 21.86 10.63
C ALA A 7 -17.19 21.03 11.64
N VAL A 8 -17.43 19.72 11.68
CA VAL A 8 -16.75 18.81 12.64
C VAL A 8 -15.54 18.11 12.08
N MET A 9 -15.38 18.06 10.75
CA MET A 9 -14.23 17.46 10.08
C MET A 9 -13.14 18.50 9.73
N GLN A 10 -13.03 19.57 10.56
CA GLN A 10 -11.96 20.55 10.38
C GLN A 10 -10.64 20.01 10.93
N PRO A 11 -9.49 20.21 10.22
CA PRO A 11 -8.19 19.72 10.65
C PRO A 11 -7.87 20.04 12.10
N ALA A 12 -7.94 21.31 12.49
CA ALA A 12 -7.61 21.76 13.83
C ALA A 12 -8.42 21.07 14.94
N LEU A 13 -9.69 20.75 14.67
CA LEU A 13 -10.55 20.05 15.63
C LEU A 13 -10.18 18.55 15.73
N LEU A 14 -9.92 17.91 14.59
CA LEU A 14 -9.52 16.51 14.53
C LEU A 14 -8.13 16.31 15.16
N GLU A 15 -7.18 17.19 14.87
CA GLU A 15 -5.85 17.18 15.48
C GLU A 15 -5.89 17.35 16.99
N ALA A 16 -6.75 18.25 17.49
CA ALA A 16 -6.91 18.45 18.93
C ALA A 16 -7.51 17.23 19.65
N VAL A 17 -8.36 16.44 18.96
CA VAL A 17 -9.03 15.27 19.55
C VAL A 17 -8.18 14.00 19.40
N TYR A 18 -7.57 13.80 18.24
CA TYR A 18 -6.87 12.56 17.90
C TYR A 18 -5.35 12.66 18.06
N HIS A 19 -4.83 13.88 18.33
CA HIS A 19 -3.40 14.17 18.47
C HIS A 19 -2.57 13.71 17.25
N THR A 20 -3.17 13.78 16.07
CA THR A 20 -2.58 13.35 14.80
C THR A 20 -2.84 14.41 13.75
N PRO A 21 -1.81 14.90 13.04
CA PRO A 21 -2.00 15.82 11.93
C PRO A 21 -2.92 15.20 10.88
N VAL A 22 -3.86 15.98 10.36
CA VAL A 22 -4.81 15.51 9.35
C VAL A 22 -4.92 16.50 8.20
N LEU A 23 -5.14 15.96 7.01
CA LEU A 23 -5.55 16.72 5.84
C LEU A 23 -7.03 16.45 5.58
N THR A 24 -7.82 17.50 5.35
CA THR A 24 -9.20 17.36 4.92
C THR A 24 -9.36 17.88 3.50
N GLN A 25 -10.03 17.11 2.66
CA GLN A 25 -10.36 17.48 1.29
C GLN A 25 -11.85 17.24 1.04
N SER A 26 -12.43 17.94 0.08
CA SER A 26 -13.78 17.65 -0.38
C SER A 26 -13.72 16.56 -1.43
N ASN A 27 -14.51 15.50 -1.25
CA ASN A 27 -14.68 14.48 -2.29
C ASN A 27 -15.31 15.12 -3.53
N PRO A 28 -14.65 15.12 -4.70
CA PRO A 28 -15.12 15.85 -5.87
C PRO A 28 -16.44 15.31 -6.44
N THR A 29 -16.77 14.06 -6.14
CA THR A 29 -17.99 13.42 -6.63
C THR A 29 -19.18 13.62 -5.68
N THR A 30 -18.94 13.55 -4.36
CA THR A 30 -20.03 13.56 -3.37
C THR A 30 -20.11 14.86 -2.58
N GLY A 31 -19.11 15.74 -2.68
CA GLY A 31 -18.98 16.96 -1.88
C GLY A 31 -18.73 16.71 -0.39
N ARG A 32 -18.62 15.45 0.05
CA ARG A 32 -18.39 15.10 1.47
C ARG A 32 -16.93 15.27 1.85
N PRO A 33 -16.62 15.64 3.12
CA PRO A 33 -15.25 15.73 3.56
C PRO A 33 -14.58 14.35 3.56
N LEU A 34 -13.37 14.30 3.02
CA LEU A 34 -12.41 13.22 3.15
C LEU A 34 -11.38 13.64 4.18
N VAL A 35 -11.05 12.76 5.11
CA VAL A 35 -10.05 13.01 6.14
C VAL A 35 -8.91 12.02 5.95
N PHE A 36 -7.70 12.56 5.80
CA PHE A 36 -6.45 11.78 5.72
C PHE A 36 -5.64 12.07 6.96
N ALA A 37 -5.31 11.05 7.74
CA ALA A 37 -4.31 11.20 8.78
C ALA A 37 -2.94 11.37 8.09
N LEU A 38 -2.22 12.42 8.44
CA LEU A 38 -0.85 12.62 8.01
C LEU A 38 0.07 11.84 8.96
N ALA A 39 1.16 11.29 8.41
CA ALA A 39 2.19 10.75 9.27
C ALA A 39 2.70 11.89 10.17
N PRO A 40 2.79 11.70 11.49
CA PRO A 40 3.45 12.67 12.35
C PRO A 40 4.88 12.91 11.84
N ASP A 41 5.44 14.10 12.10
CA ASP A 41 6.87 14.33 11.82
C ASP A 41 7.77 13.33 12.58
N ASP A 42 7.22 12.69 13.62
CA ASP A 42 7.76 11.55 14.36
C ASP A 42 7.32 10.20 13.79
N ALA A 43 6.88 10.11 12.54
CA ALA A 43 6.62 8.81 11.91
C ALA A 43 7.84 7.91 12.16
N PRO A 44 7.65 6.65 12.63
CA PRO A 44 8.76 5.81 13.03
C PRO A 44 9.78 5.79 11.91
N GLN A 45 10.97 6.34 12.19
CA GLN A 45 12.06 6.30 11.23
C GLN A 45 12.38 4.82 11.05
N VAL A 46 11.93 4.30 9.93
CA VAL A 46 12.21 2.91 9.59
C VAL A 46 13.69 2.82 9.29
N PRO A 47 14.44 1.96 10.00
CA PRO A 47 15.88 1.83 9.80
C PRO A 47 16.23 1.54 8.33
N PRO A 48 17.40 1.99 7.86
CA PRO A 48 17.82 1.75 6.48
C PRO A 48 17.93 0.26 6.10
N ASP A 49 18.18 -0.60 7.08
CA ASP A 49 18.30 -2.06 6.98
C ASP A 49 16.97 -2.80 7.20
N ALA A 50 15.87 -2.07 7.40
CA ALA A 50 14.57 -2.68 7.54
C ALA A 50 14.11 -3.33 6.21
N PRO A 51 13.31 -4.40 6.30
CA PRO A 51 12.78 -5.04 5.11
C PRO A 51 11.90 -4.08 4.32
N THR A 52 11.92 -4.21 3.01
CA THR A 52 11.19 -3.35 2.08
C THR A 52 10.04 -4.12 1.44
N ALA A 53 8.84 -3.56 1.53
CA ALA A 53 7.66 -4.04 0.82
C ALA A 53 7.38 -3.17 -0.40
N PHE A 54 7.19 -3.80 -1.57
CA PHE A 54 6.62 -3.15 -2.74
C PHE A 54 5.11 -3.41 -2.76
N VAL A 55 4.32 -2.34 -2.68
CA VAL A 55 2.86 -2.45 -2.61
C VAL A 55 2.23 -2.14 -3.96
N ILE A 56 1.42 -3.05 -4.46
CA ILE A 56 0.53 -2.86 -5.61
C ILE A 56 -0.83 -2.42 -5.07
N ALA A 57 -1.22 -1.19 -5.37
CA ALA A 57 -2.45 -0.56 -4.89
C ALA A 57 -3.19 0.15 -6.03
N GLY A 58 -4.33 0.73 -5.73
CA GLY A 58 -5.18 1.52 -6.61
C GLY A 58 -6.60 1.62 -6.08
N GLY A 59 -7.29 2.72 -6.42
CA GLY A 59 -8.69 2.93 -6.04
C GLY A 59 -8.91 3.07 -4.54
N GLY A 60 -7.93 3.60 -3.80
CA GLY A 60 -8.00 3.84 -2.36
C GLY A 60 -7.72 2.62 -1.49
N SER A 61 -7.14 1.55 -2.05
CA SER A 61 -6.86 0.30 -1.31
C SER A 61 -5.52 0.30 -0.58
N GLY A 62 -4.60 1.22 -0.92
CA GLY A 62 -3.21 1.20 -0.48
C GLY A 62 -2.98 1.88 0.87
N ALA A 63 -3.65 2.99 1.16
CA ALA A 63 -3.34 3.83 2.31
C ALA A 63 -3.27 3.05 3.63
N ALA A 64 -4.27 2.21 3.92
CA ALA A 64 -4.29 1.40 5.14
C ALA A 64 -3.12 0.39 5.20
N VAL A 65 -2.75 -0.19 4.05
CA VAL A 65 -1.62 -1.12 3.92
C VAL A 65 -0.30 -0.38 4.18
N TYR A 66 -0.12 0.82 3.60
CA TYR A 66 1.09 1.62 3.82
C TYR A 66 1.28 1.94 5.31
N TYR A 67 0.24 2.44 5.98
CA TYR A 67 0.31 2.75 7.41
C TYR A 67 0.61 1.51 8.26
N ALA A 68 -0.04 0.39 7.98
CA ALA A 68 0.16 -0.85 8.73
C ALA A 68 1.61 -1.37 8.60
N LEU A 69 2.17 -1.33 7.38
CA LEU A 69 3.55 -1.74 7.12
C LEU A 69 4.58 -0.82 7.78
N LEU A 70 4.41 0.50 7.66
CA LEU A 70 5.28 1.47 8.32
C LEU A 70 5.25 1.31 9.84
N ALA A 71 4.05 1.12 10.44
CA ALA A 71 3.91 0.86 11.87
C ALA A 71 4.55 -0.46 12.29
N ALA A 72 4.54 -1.48 11.43
CA ALA A 72 5.24 -2.74 11.63
C ALA A 72 6.76 -2.67 11.38
N GLY A 73 7.29 -1.50 11.03
CA GLY A 73 8.72 -1.26 10.82
C GLY A 73 9.24 -1.68 9.45
N TRP A 74 8.37 -1.78 8.46
CA TRP A 74 8.74 -2.01 7.07
C TRP A 74 9.02 -0.70 6.34
N ARG A 75 10.01 -0.70 5.47
CA ARG A 75 10.12 0.30 4.42
C ARG A 75 9.06 -0.01 3.36
N VAL A 76 8.45 1.03 2.81
CA VAL A 76 7.39 0.87 1.83
C VAL A 76 7.74 1.63 0.56
N CYS A 77 7.59 0.97 -0.57
CA CYS A 77 7.54 1.60 -1.88
C CYS A 77 6.31 1.08 -2.64
N THR A 78 5.87 1.80 -3.67
CA THR A 78 4.61 1.45 -4.34
C THR A 78 4.61 1.86 -5.81
N GLY A 79 3.73 1.27 -6.59
CA GLY A 79 3.49 1.61 -8.00
C GLY A 79 2.88 0.43 -8.78
N VAL A 80 2.45 0.63 -10.01
CA VAL A 80 2.28 1.92 -10.68
C VAL A 80 0.95 2.51 -10.26
N LEU A 81 0.93 3.72 -9.74
CA LEU A 81 -0.28 4.44 -9.34
C LEU A 81 -0.67 5.46 -10.41
N ASN A 82 -1.95 5.72 -10.59
CA ASN A 82 -2.36 6.85 -11.40
C ASN A 82 -2.22 8.15 -10.60
N LEU A 83 -1.73 9.20 -11.23
CA LEU A 83 -1.78 10.55 -10.67
C LEU A 83 -3.24 10.90 -10.33
N LEU A 84 -3.46 11.60 -9.22
CA LEU A 84 -4.78 11.95 -8.68
C LEU A 84 -5.56 10.76 -8.10
N ASP A 85 -4.96 9.58 -7.97
CA ASP A 85 -5.52 8.49 -7.17
C ASP A 85 -5.27 8.78 -5.68
N THR A 86 -6.22 8.44 -4.82
CA THR A 86 -6.08 8.58 -3.36
C THR A 86 -4.89 7.81 -2.81
N ASP A 87 -4.48 6.71 -3.43
CA ASP A 87 -3.29 5.95 -3.04
C ASP A 87 -1.99 6.69 -3.43
N GLU A 88 -1.98 7.44 -4.54
CA GLU A 88 -0.86 8.33 -4.89
C GLU A 88 -0.75 9.47 -3.89
N GLU A 89 -1.87 10.10 -3.54
CA GLU A 89 -1.88 11.16 -2.53
C GLU A 89 -1.37 10.65 -1.17
N ALA A 90 -1.78 9.45 -0.75
CA ALA A 90 -1.29 8.82 0.47
C ALA A 90 0.21 8.50 0.39
N ALA A 91 0.68 7.94 -0.71
CA ALA A 91 2.10 7.64 -0.92
C ALA A 91 2.96 8.91 -0.84
N ARG A 92 2.50 9.99 -1.47
CA ARG A 92 3.16 11.29 -1.44
C ARG A 92 3.16 11.92 -0.05
N ALA A 93 2.03 11.87 0.67
CA ALA A 93 1.93 12.37 2.04
C ALA A 93 2.86 11.63 3.00
N LEU A 94 2.99 10.32 2.83
CA LEU A 94 3.89 9.45 3.58
C LEU A 94 5.35 9.49 3.08
N ARG A 95 5.65 10.27 2.05
CA ARG A 95 6.97 10.37 1.41
C ARG A 95 7.53 9.02 0.94
N LEU A 96 6.64 8.13 0.50
CA LEU A 96 7.05 6.83 -0.04
C LEU A 96 7.69 7.00 -1.42
N GLU A 97 8.69 6.17 -1.71
CA GLU A 97 9.16 6.02 -3.08
C GLU A 97 8.06 5.36 -3.91
N HIS A 98 7.64 6.01 -5.00
CA HIS A 98 6.53 5.52 -5.80
C HIS A 98 6.67 5.83 -7.28
N ILE A 99 6.05 5.00 -8.11
CA ILE A 99 6.00 5.14 -9.56
C ILE A 99 4.58 5.52 -9.95
N THR A 100 4.47 6.54 -10.81
CA THR A 100 3.17 7.06 -11.27
C THR A 100 3.03 6.99 -12.78
N GLU A 101 1.77 6.96 -13.21
CA GLU A 101 1.33 7.09 -14.60
C GLU A 101 0.28 8.20 -14.71
N GLN A 102 0.08 8.71 -15.93
CA GLN A 102 -0.95 9.71 -16.17
C GLN A 102 -2.35 9.19 -15.85
N PRO A 103 -3.27 10.06 -15.39
CA PRO A 103 -4.64 9.64 -15.09
C PRO A 103 -5.31 9.01 -16.31
N PHE A 104 -6.04 7.92 -16.07
CA PHE A 104 -6.79 7.19 -17.09
C PHE A 104 -5.96 6.61 -18.24
N SER A 105 -4.64 6.62 -18.12
CA SER A 105 -3.72 6.02 -19.10
C SER A 105 -3.36 4.60 -18.72
N PRO A 106 -3.18 3.69 -19.67
CA PRO A 106 -2.55 2.40 -19.41
C PRO A 106 -1.12 2.61 -18.91
N ILE A 107 -0.65 1.69 -18.07
CA ILE A 107 0.74 1.71 -17.58
C ILE A 107 1.69 1.64 -18.80
N SER A 108 2.52 2.67 -18.96
CA SER A 108 3.52 2.76 -20.02
C SER A 108 4.68 1.78 -19.77
N ASP A 109 5.44 1.48 -20.85
CA ASP A 109 6.62 0.61 -20.73
C ASP A 109 7.71 1.22 -19.84
N ASP A 110 7.79 2.55 -19.80
CA ASP A 110 8.72 3.24 -18.91
C ASP A 110 8.32 3.09 -17.44
N ALA A 111 7.08 3.40 -17.09
CA ALA A 111 6.57 3.24 -15.74
C ALA A 111 6.67 1.78 -15.27
N TYR A 112 6.33 0.82 -16.15
CA TYR A 112 6.45 -0.61 -15.84
C TYR A 112 7.90 -1.03 -15.60
N ARG A 113 8.84 -0.59 -16.41
CA ARG A 113 10.27 -0.87 -16.24
C ARG A 113 10.79 -0.33 -14.91
N ARG A 114 10.45 0.92 -14.56
CA ARG A 114 10.82 1.55 -13.30
C ARG A 114 10.20 0.81 -12.11
N ALA A 115 8.93 0.42 -12.20
CA ALA A 115 8.26 -0.37 -11.17
C ALA A 115 8.93 -1.74 -10.96
N ARG A 116 9.36 -2.41 -12.05
CA ARG A 116 10.14 -3.65 -11.95
C ARG A 116 11.47 -3.46 -11.23
N GLN A 117 12.20 -2.38 -11.53
CA GLN A 117 13.45 -2.07 -10.86
C GLN A 117 13.23 -1.88 -9.36
N LEU A 118 12.18 -1.16 -8.99
CA LEU A 118 11.84 -0.92 -7.59
C LEU A 118 11.38 -2.21 -6.89
N ALA A 119 10.51 -3.00 -7.52
CA ALA A 119 10.06 -4.29 -7.00
C ALA A 119 11.21 -5.30 -6.84
N GLN A 120 12.23 -5.22 -7.68
CA GLN A 120 13.41 -6.10 -7.60
C GLN A 120 14.20 -5.89 -6.31
N THR A 121 14.24 -4.68 -5.76
CA THR A 121 14.93 -4.36 -4.52
C THR A 121 14.10 -4.69 -3.27
N ALA A 122 12.80 -4.96 -3.42
CA ALA A 122 11.91 -5.28 -2.31
C ALA A 122 12.13 -6.71 -1.80
N ASP A 123 11.88 -6.92 -0.51
CA ASP A 123 11.93 -8.24 0.15
C ASP A 123 10.61 -8.99 -0.02
N ALA A 124 9.50 -8.26 -0.21
CA ALA A 124 8.17 -8.83 -0.46
C ALA A 124 7.36 -7.93 -1.39
N ILE A 125 6.47 -8.56 -2.16
CA ILE A 125 5.44 -7.87 -2.96
C ILE A 125 4.09 -8.06 -2.27
N ILE A 126 3.37 -6.97 -2.07
CA ILE A 126 2.06 -6.98 -1.42
C ILE A 126 1.02 -6.44 -2.40
N ILE A 127 -0.02 -7.19 -2.66
CA ILE A 127 -1.14 -6.76 -3.49
C ILE A 127 -2.26 -6.35 -2.53
N ALA A 128 -2.59 -5.05 -2.52
CA ALA A 128 -3.73 -4.53 -1.77
C ALA A 128 -5.07 -4.96 -2.40
N ASP A 129 -6.19 -4.68 -1.72
CA ASP A 129 -7.54 -5.04 -2.18
C ASP A 129 -8.01 -4.14 -3.35
N ALA A 130 -7.13 -3.95 -4.33
CA ALA A 130 -7.31 -3.05 -5.46
C ALA A 130 -8.28 -3.60 -6.52
N PRO A 131 -9.07 -2.73 -7.18
CA PRO A 131 -9.78 -3.08 -8.39
C PRO A 131 -8.81 -3.13 -9.58
N PHE A 132 -8.96 -4.13 -10.45
CA PHE A 132 -8.15 -4.28 -11.66
C PHE A 132 -8.98 -4.01 -12.91
N GLY A 133 -8.55 -3.02 -13.66
CA GLY A 133 -9.06 -2.68 -14.98
C GLY A 133 -7.96 -2.80 -16.04
N ARG A 134 -8.32 -2.54 -17.31
CA ARG A 134 -7.35 -2.60 -18.42
C ARG A 134 -6.17 -1.62 -18.24
N GLY A 135 -6.39 -0.51 -17.52
CA GLY A 135 -5.37 0.50 -17.26
C GLY A 135 -4.27 0.05 -16.30
N ASN A 136 -4.59 -0.81 -15.32
CA ASN A 136 -3.66 -1.23 -14.27
C ASN A 136 -3.42 -2.75 -14.20
N LEU A 137 -3.90 -3.53 -15.16
CA LEU A 137 -3.69 -4.98 -15.23
C LEU A 137 -2.19 -5.34 -15.18
N ARG A 138 -1.34 -4.50 -15.78
CA ARG A 138 0.12 -4.67 -15.76
C ARG A 138 0.71 -4.72 -14.35
N ASN A 139 0.02 -4.22 -13.33
CA ASN A 139 0.46 -4.38 -11.95
C ASN A 139 0.36 -5.84 -11.47
N LEU A 140 -0.63 -6.62 -11.94
CA LEU A 140 -0.66 -8.08 -11.68
C LEU A 140 0.40 -8.81 -12.50
N GLU A 141 0.68 -8.38 -13.73
CA GLU A 141 1.79 -8.91 -14.53
C GLU A 141 3.14 -8.64 -13.84
N LEU A 142 3.29 -7.48 -13.17
CA LEU A 142 4.46 -7.16 -12.35
C LEU A 142 4.59 -8.11 -11.16
N ALA A 143 3.49 -8.39 -10.46
CA ALA A 143 3.49 -9.36 -9.36
C ALA A 143 3.89 -10.75 -9.85
N ARG A 144 3.34 -11.17 -11.00
CA ARG A 144 3.68 -12.44 -11.63
C ARG A 144 5.17 -12.52 -11.98
N TRP A 145 5.69 -11.48 -12.64
CA TRP A 145 7.11 -11.38 -12.94
C TRP A 145 7.97 -11.46 -11.66
N ALA A 146 7.60 -10.75 -10.60
CA ALA A 146 8.34 -10.77 -9.34
C ALA A 146 8.36 -12.17 -8.71
N GLN A 147 7.23 -12.89 -8.73
CA GLN A 147 7.12 -14.25 -8.25
C GLN A 147 8.04 -15.21 -9.03
N GLU A 148 8.08 -15.11 -10.35
CA GLU A 148 8.98 -15.87 -11.23
C GLU A 148 10.47 -15.59 -10.94
N HIS A 149 10.75 -14.41 -10.33
CA HIS A 149 12.10 -14.02 -9.90
C HIS A 149 12.35 -14.26 -8.40
N GLY A 150 11.53 -15.13 -7.78
CA GLY A 150 11.73 -15.60 -6.41
C GLY A 150 11.29 -14.65 -5.31
N LYS A 151 10.52 -13.61 -5.64
CA LYS A 151 9.94 -12.71 -4.63
C LYS A 151 8.71 -13.34 -3.99
N PRO A 152 8.60 -13.36 -2.65
CA PRO A 152 7.38 -13.78 -1.98
C PRO A 152 6.26 -12.78 -2.26
N ILE A 153 5.08 -13.30 -2.59
CA ILE A 153 3.90 -12.50 -2.91
C ILE A 153 2.86 -12.72 -1.83
N PHE A 154 2.31 -11.63 -1.33
CA PHE A 154 1.21 -11.61 -0.36
C PHE A 154 0.07 -10.77 -0.92
N ALA A 155 -1.15 -11.15 -0.63
CA ALA A 155 -2.32 -10.39 -1.07
C ALA A 155 -3.30 -10.17 0.08
N LEU A 156 -3.81 -8.96 0.19
CA LEU A 156 -4.98 -8.66 0.98
C LEU A 156 -6.22 -8.90 0.13
N GLU A 157 -7.09 -9.80 0.56
CA GLU A 157 -8.31 -10.14 -0.15
C GLU A 157 -9.50 -10.13 0.82
N SER A 158 -10.02 -8.94 1.12
CA SER A 158 -11.24 -8.78 1.91
C SER A 158 -12.50 -9.05 1.06
N ARG A 159 -12.36 -8.97 -0.25
CA ARG A 159 -13.39 -9.24 -1.25
C ARG A 159 -12.80 -10.12 -2.36
N PRO A 160 -13.55 -11.12 -2.85
CA PRO A 160 -13.07 -12.00 -3.92
C PRO A 160 -12.62 -11.24 -5.16
N ILE A 161 -11.57 -11.72 -5.82
CA ILE A 161 -11.00 -11.08 -7.01
C ILE A 161 -12.05 -10.92 -8.12
N GLU A 162 -13.01 -11.80 -8.22
CA GLU A 162 -14.10 -11.74 -9.20
C GLU A 162 -14.95 -10.47 -9.08
N THR A 163 -15.04 -9.90 -7.88
CA THR A 163 -15.77 -8.64 -7.62
C THR A 163 -14.96 -7.40 -7.95
N ARG A 164 -13.67 -7.56 -8.21
CA ARG A 164 -12.69 -6.50 -8.47
C ARG A 164 -12.07 -6.59 -9.86
N ASP A 165 -12.47 -7.59 -10.65
CA ASP A 165 -11.99 -7.80 -12.02
C ASP A 165 -12.88 -7.05 -13.02
N PHE A 166 -12.31 -6.02 -13.64
CA PHE A 166 -12.90 -5.23 -14.72
C PHE A 166 -12.11 -5.42 -16.04
N THR A 167 -11.53 -6.62 -16.22
CA THR A 167 -10.65 -6.97 -17.34
C THR A 167 -11.16 -8.15 -18.19
N ASP A 168 -12.45 -8.45 -18.10
CA ASP A 168 -13.05 -9.59 -18.79
C ASP A 168 -12.41 -10.94 -18.39
N GLY A 169 -12.01 -11.09 -17.11
CA GLY A 169 -11.44 -12.32 -16.54
C GLY A 169 -9.92 -12.43 -16.61
N ALA A 170 -9.22 -11.46 -17.19
CA ALA A 170 -7.75 -11.50 -17.27
C ALA A 170 -7.11 -11.35 -15.88
N ALA A 171 -7.64 -10.47 -15.02
CA ALA A 171 -7.15 -10.32 -13.65
C ALA A 171 -7.39 -11.60 -12.83
N CYS A 172 -8.57 -12.21 -12.92
CA CYS A 172 -8.86 -13.50 -12.28
C CYS A 172 -7.90 -14.61 -12.75
N THR A 173 -7.53 -14.60 -14.01
CA THR A 173 -6.59 -15.59 -14.56
C THR A 173 -5.20 -15.42 -13.96
N LEU A 174 -4.66 -14.20 -13.94
CA LEU A 174 -3.36 -13.91 -13.34
C LEU A 174 -3.37 -14.18 -11.82
N TRP A 175 -4.46 -13.82 -11.13
CA TRP A 175 -4.62 -14.09 -9.71
C TRP A 175 -4.54 -15.57 -9.38
N ARG A 176 -5.24 -16.43 -10.13
CA ARG A 176 -5.18 -17.89 -9.94
C ARG A 176 -3.77 -18.44 -10.16
N LEU A 177 -3.05 -17.93 -11.16
CA LEU A 177 -1.65 -18.32 -11.38
C LEU A 177 -0.77 -17.94 -10.21
N LEU A 178 -0.92 -16.71 -9.68
CA LEU A 178 -0.19 -16.26 -8.48
C LEU A 178 -0.46 -17.16 -7.27
N VAL A 179 -1.72 -17.52 -7.05
CA VAL A 179 -2.13 -18.45 -5.96
C VAL A 179 -1.53 -19.84 -6.15
N GLN A 180 -1.62 -20.40 -7.37
CA GLN A 180 -1.06 -21.73 -7.69
C GLN A 180 0.44 -21.80 -7.43
N ASP A 181 1.16 -20.69 -7.66
CA ASP A 181 2.60 -20.60 -7.47
C ASP A 181 2.99 -20.04 -6.09
N GLY A 182 2.08 -20.08 -5.12
CA GLY A 182 2.38 -19.88 -3.72
C GLY A 182 2.16 -18.46 -3.18
N MET A 183 1.38 -17.61 -3.85
CA MET A 183 0.93 -16.35 -3.25
C MET A 183 0.11 -16.63 -1.99
N ALA A 184 0.49 -15.99 -0.87
CA ALA A 184 -0.26 -16.09 0.38
C ALA A 184 -1.38 -15.03 0.41
N ILE A 185 -2.60 -15.47 0.69
CA ILE A 185 -3.77 -14.59 0.81
C ILE A 185 -4.08 -14.34 2.28
N ALA A 186 -4.34 -13.09 2.62
CA ALA A 186 -4.81 -12.65 3.94
C ALA A 186 -6.18 -11.98 3.81
N PRO A 187 -7.17 -12.32 4.64
CA PRO A 187 -8.49 -11.72 4.60
C PRO A 187 -8.52 -10.30 5.19
N ASP A 188 -7.53 -9.97 6.01
CA ASP A 188 -7.41 -8.69 6.71
C ASP A 188 -5.96 -8.29 6.96
N LEU A 189 -5.76 -7.04 7.39
CA LEU A 189 -4.43 -6.49 7.68
C LEU A 189 -3.70 -7.21 8.82
N PRO A 190 -4.32 -7.57 9.95
CA PRO A 190 -3.65 -8.33 10.99
C PRO A 190 -3.06 -9.64 10.46
N THR A 191 -3.83 -10.43 9.72
CA THR A 191 -3.37 -11.69 9.11
C THR A 191 -2.25 -11.44 8.09
N LEU A 192 -2.34 -10.37 7.30
CA LEU A 192 -1.26 -9.99 6.39
C LEU A 192 0.05 -9.73 7.13
N LEU A 193 0.01 -8.98 8.23
CA LEU A 193 1.18 -8.69 9.05
C LEU A 193 1.75 -9.96 9.72
N GLU A 194 0.89 -10.90 10.14
CA GLU A 194 1.32 -12.21 10.65
C GLU A 194 2.08 -13.01 9.58
N HIS A 195 1.61 -13.02 8.34
CA HIS A 195 2.31 -13.66 7.21
C HIS A 195 3.66 -13.02 6.93
N LEU A 196 3.81 -11.72 7.14
CA LEU A 196 5.05 -10.98 6.91
C LEU A 196 6.05 -11.09 8.07
N ALA A 197 5.60 -11.47 9.28
CA ALA A 197 6.43 -11.53 10.48
C ALA A 197 7.73 -12.34 10.30
N PRO A 198 7.75 -13.50 9.59
CA PRO A 198 8.98 -14.26 9.38
C PRO A 198 10.05 -13.54 8.56
N LEU A 199 9.66 -12.52 7.77
CA LEU A 199 10.57 -11.73 6.94
C LEU A 199 11.15 -10.53 7.70
N THR A 200 10.62 -10.21 8.89
CA THR A 200 11.15 -9.13 9.73
C THR A 200 12.26 -9.66 10.63
N PRO A 201 13.45 -9.03 10.64
CA PRO A 201 14.51 -9.42 11.59
C PRO A 201 13.99 -9.32 13.03
N ASN A 202 14.23 -10.34 13.82
CA ASN A 202 13.75 -10.44 15.19
C ASN A 202 14.37 -9.33 16.07
N ARG A 203 13.65 -8.24 16.27
CA ARG A 203 14.07 -7.06 17.07
C ARG A 203 14.21 -7.33 18.56
N ALA A 204 13.75 -8.48 19.06
CA ALA A 204 13.83 -8.83 20.48
C ALA A 204 15.26 -9.10 20.97
N ALA A 205 16.22 -9.34 20.07
CA ALA A 205 17.59 -9.64 20.46
C ALA A 205 18.52 -8.40 20.61
N ALA A 206 18.12 -7.25 20.05
CA ALA A 206 19.00 -6.06 20.04
C ALA A 206 18.84 -5.15 21.27
N SER A 207 17.77 -5.27 22.05
CA SER A 207 17.52 -4.42 23.22
C SER A 207 18.15 -4.93 24.53
N SER A 208 18.77 -6.12 24.54
CA SER A 208 19.39 -6.69 25.75
C SER A 208 20.89 -6.43 25.89
N THR A 209 21.54 -5.78 24.91
CA THR A 209 23.02 -5.61 24.94
C THR A 209 23.49 -4.22 25.38
N SER A 210 22.61 -3.25 25.65
CA SER A 210 23.01 -1.88 26.03
C SER A 210 22.79 -1.52 27.51
N ALA A 211 22.56 -2.51 28.38
CA ALA A 211 22.35 -2.29 29.81
C ALA A 211 23.48 -2.84 30.70
N THR A 212 24.71 -2.87 30.19
CA THR A 212 25.89 -3.18 31.07
C THR A 212 27.15 -2.51 30.48
N ALA A 213 27.34 -1.24 30.74
CA ALA A 213 28.63 -0.56 30.80
C ALA A 213 28.49 0.71 31.64
#